data_efa1b86fc240de5023dbcd3906892a7f
#
_entry.id   efa1b86fc240de5023dbcd3906892a7f
#
_cell.length_a   1.000
_cell.length_b   1.000
_cell.length_c   1.000
_cell.angle_alpha   90.00
_cell.angle_beta   90.00
_cell.angle_gamma   90.00
#
_symmetry.space_group_name_H-M   'P 1'
#
loop_
_entity.id
_entity.type
_entity.pdbx_description
1 polymer ?
#
loop_
_entity_poly.entity_id
_entity_poly.type
_entity_poly.pdbx_seq_one_letter_code
_entity_poly.pdbx_strand_id
1 'polypeptide(L)'
;ITALERAKQLFELIEEHKDRQYGGYFEAFTDDWKPIDDMRLSDKDANEKKSMNTHLHILEPYTNLLRVWPDEHLKVAQQELITIFLNHILNAETRHLELFFDERWNKKSSIISFGHDIEASWLLYEAAQVLGDSRMIKIVMPVSIEIAMAALEGLESDGSMVYESEFGRKDMDRHWWVQAESIVGFMYAYKNSEN
;
A
#
# COMPACT_ATOMS: atom_id res chain seq x y z
N ILE A 1 -5.46 -29.85 -2.45
CA ILE A 1 -4.56 -28.69 -2.36
C ILE A 1 -4.94 -27.90 -1.13
N THR A 2 -3.99 -27.66 -0.22
CA THR A 2 -4.18 -26.88 0.99
C THR A 2 -4.24 -25.38 0.68
N ALA A 3 -4.75 -24.57 1.62
CA ALA A 3 -4.74 -23.11 1.49
C ALA A 3 -3.31 -22.55 1.29
N LEU A 4 -2.34 -23.09 2.03
CA LEU A 4 -0.94 -22.69 1.89
C LEU A 4 -0.38 -23.02 0.50
N GLU A 5 -0.66 -24.17 -0.06
CA GLU A 5 -0.23 -24.52 -1.41
C GLU A 5 -0.84 -23.57 -2.46
N ARG A 6 -2.10 -23.18 -2.30
CA ARG A 6 -2.73 -22.18 -3.18
C ARG A 6 -2.08 -20.80 -3.04
N ALA A 7 -1.80 -20.37 -1.81
CA ALA A 7 -1.13 -19.09 -1.57
C ALA A 7 0.26 -19.04 -2.22
N LYS A 8 1.04 -20.12 -2.12
CA LYS A 8 2.34 -20.24 -2.80
C LYS A 8 2.20 -20.18 -4.32
N GLN A 9 1.25 -20.91 -4.90
CA GLN A 9 1.00 -20.86 -6.35
C GLN A 9 0.62 -19.47 -6.83
N LEU A 10 -0.20 -18.74 -6.04
CA LEU A 10 -0.59 -17.36 -6.37
C LEU A 10 0.62 -16.41 -6.25
N PHE A 11 1.45 -16.56 -5.23
CA PHE A 11 2.70 -15.81 -5.09
C PHE A 11 3.59 -15.97 -6.32
N GLU A 12 3.89 -17.20 -6.73
CA GLU A 12 4.73 -17.47 -7.91
C GLU A 12 4.12 -16.85 -9.19
N LEU A 13 2.81 -16.94 -9.35
CA LEU A 13 2.12 -16.39 -10.50
C LEU A 13 2.20 -14.84 -10.54
N ILE A 14 2.03 -14.18 -9.41
CA ILE A 14 2.18 -12.72 -9.30
C ILE A 14 3.64 -12.31 -9.60
N GLU A 15 4.62 -13.02 -9.04
CA GLU A 15 6.04 -12.76 -9.28
C GLU A 15 6.46 -13.00 -10.74
N GLU A 16 5.82 -13.94 -11.42
CA GLU A 16 6.05 -14.18 -12.86
C GLU A 16 5.65 -12.96 -13.71
N HIS A 17 4.59 -12.24 -13.31
CA HIS A 17 3.99 -11.14 -14.06
C HIS A 17 4.39 -9.74 -13.57
N LYS A 18 5.33 -9.64 -12.63
CA LYS A 18 5.81 -8.32 -12.18
C LYS A 18 6.58 -7.57 -13.27
N ASP A 19 6.60 -6.25 -13.18
CA ASP A 19 7.40 -5.42 -14.08
C ASP A 19 8.90 -5.63 -13.83
N ARG A 20 9.55 -6.32 -14.77
CA ARG A 20 10.99 -6.62 -14.71
C ARG A 20 11.87 -5.43 -15.10
N GLN A 21 11.31 -4.41 -15.75
CA GLN A 21 12.07 -3.29 -16.27
C GLN A 21 12.15 -2.14 -15.26
N TYR A 22 11.04 -1.79 -14.65
CA TYR A 22 10.96 -0.64 -13.73
C TYR A 22 10.56 -1.05 -12.30
N GLY A 23 10.38 -2.34 -12.04
CA GLY A 23 9.96 -2.87 -10.76
C GLY A 23 8.48 -2.64 -10.45
N GLY A 24 7.98 -3.35 -9.43
CA GLY A 24 6.58 -3.32 -9.02
C GLY A 24 5.66 -4.17 -9.89
N TYR A 25 4.36 -3.93 -9.76
CA TYR A 25 3.31 -4.78 -10.31
C TYR A 25 2.35 -3.93 -11.16
N PHE A 26 1.88 -4.50 -12.27
CA PHE A 26 0.85 -3.89 -13.09
C PHE A 26 -0.52 -4.03 -12.44
N GLU A 27 -1.40 -3.06 -12.69
CA GLU A 27 -2.72 -2.95 -12.09
C GLU A 27 -3.65 -4.11 -12.47
N ALA A 28 -3.65 -4.51 -13.74
CA ALA A 28 -4.54 -5.55 -14.23
C ALA A 28 -3.95 -6.32 -15.43
N PHE A 29 -4.49 -7.52 -15.59
CA PHE A 29 -4.26 -8.42 -16.72
C PHE A 29 -5.59 -9.00 -17.17
N THR A 30 -5.62 -9.62 -18.34
CA THR A 30 -6.72 -10.48 -18.75
C THR A 30 -6.78 -11.74 -17.87
N ASP A 31 -7.86 -12.51 -17.94
CA ASP A 31 -8.05 -13.77 -17.21
C ASP A 31 -7.00 -14.85 -17.54
N ASP A 32 -6.33 -14.74 -18.69
CA ASP A 32 -5.20 -15.56 -19.11
C ASP A 32 -3.85 -14.86 -18.94
N TRP A 33 -3.78 -13.83 -18.06
CA TRP A 33 -2.59 -13.10 -17.67
C TRP A 33 -1.86 -12.36 -18.79
N LYS A 34 -2.59 -11.95 -19.82
CA LYS A 34 -2.05 -11.09 -20.88
C LYS A 34 -2.22 -9.61 -20.56
N PRO A 35 -1.38 -8.74 -21.15
CA PRO A 35 -1.57 -7.29 -21.02
C PRO A 35 -2.96 -6.85 -21.48
N ILE A 36 -3.53 -5.88 -20.78
CA ILE A 36 -4.82 -5.27 -21.09
C ILE A 36 -4.66 -3.75 -21.20
N ASP A 37 -5.45 -3.10 -22.07
CA ASP A 37 -5.35 -1.65 -22.30
C ASP A 37 -6.10 -0.87 -21.22
N ASP A 38 -7.28 -1.31 -20.83
CA ASP A 38 -8.05 -0.72 -19.74
C ASP A 38 -7.76 -1.47 -18.44
N MET A 39 -6.96 -0.86 -17.57
CA MET A 39 -6.52 -1.44 -16.30
C MET A 39 -7.35 -0.96 -15.11
N ARG A 40 -8.38 -0.13 -15.31
CA ARG A 40 -9.20 0.40 -14.22
C ARG A 40 -9.95 -0.69 -13.49
N LEU A 41 -9.95 -0.62 -12.16
CA LEU A 41 -10.79 -1.46 -11.29
C LEU A 41 -12.20 -0.89 -11.20
N SER A 42 -12.36 0.43 -11.39
CA SER A 42 -13.65 1.12 -11.40
C SER A 42 -13.63 2.29 -12.39
N ASP A 43 -14.83 2.83 -12.71
CA ASP A 43 -14.95 4.00 -13.60
C ASP A 43 -14.36 5.29 -13.01
N LYS A 44 -14.10 5.31 -11.70
CA LYS A 44 -13.49 6.45 -10.99
C LYS A 44 -11.95 6.43 -11.05
N ASP A 45 -11.34 5.28 -11.34
CA ASP A 45 -9.89 5.13 -11.32
C ASP A 45 -9.24 5.74 -12.57
N ALA A 46 -8.02 6.22 -12.40
CA ALA A 46 -7.18 6.57 -13.52
C ALA A 46 -6.78 5.28 -14.28
N ASN A 47 -6.84 5.32 -15.62
CA ASN A 47 -6.36 4.20 -16.44
C ASN A 47 -4.84 4.24 -16.54
N GLU A 48 -4.17 3.82 -15.48
CA GLU A 48 -2.72 3.87 -15.35
C GLU A 48 -2.11 2.49 -15.11
N LYS A 49 -0.82 2.34 -15.37
CA LYS A 49 -0.13 1.06 -15.35
C LYS A 49 0.09 0.49 -13.96
N LYS A 50 0.24 1.36 -12.97
CA LYS A 50 0.52 0.99 -11.56
C LYS A 50 -0.31 1.85 -10.62
N SER A 51 -0.73 1.26 -9.52
CA SER A 51 -1.39 1.97 -8.43
C SER A 51 -0.75 1.66 -7.08
N MET A 52 -0.87 2.59 -6.15
CA MET A 52 -0.59 2.36 -4.74
C MET A 52 -1.42 1.20 -4.20
N ASN A 53 -2.71 1.16 -4.55
CA ASN A 53 -3.67 0.17 -4.08
C ASN A 53 -3.25 -1.27 -4.40
N THR A 54 -2.87 -1.55 -5.64
CA THR A 54 -2.34 -2.89 -6.02
C THR A 54 -1.10 -3.25 -5.21
N HIS A 55 -0.16 -2.32 -5.02
CA HIS A 55 1.05 -2.61 -4.24
C HIS A 55 0.76 -2.84 -2.76
N LEU A 56 -0.20 -2.11 -2.17
CA LEU A 56 -0.62 -2.31 -0.79
C LEU A 56 -1.28 -3.68 -0.59
N HIS A 57 -2.18 -4.05 -1.51
CA HIS A 57 -2.88 -5.33 -1.45
C HIS A 57 -2.07 -6.54 -1.97
N ILE A 58 -0.83 -6.34 -2.41
CA ILE A 58 0.18 -7.39 -2.55
C ILE A 58 1.07 -7.46 -1.29
N LEU A 59 1.43 -6.32 -0.71
CA LEU A 59 2.24 -6.24 0.52
C LEU A 59 1.57 -6.99 1.69
N GLU A 60 0.28 -6.79 1.88
CA GLU A 60 -0.48 -7.39 2.98
C GLU A 60 -0.49 -8.94 2.93
N PRO A 61 -0.94 -9.59 1.83
CA PRO A 61 -0.91 -11.05 1.75
C PRO A 61 0.51 -11.63 1.74
N TYR A 62 1.51 -10.94 1.18
CA TYR A 62 2.92 -11.38 1.27
C TYR A 62 3.41 -11.35 2.72
N THR A 63 3.05 -10.33 3.48
CA THR A 63 3.32 -10.25 4.92
C THR A 63 2.73 -11.45 5.66
N ASN A 64 1.46 -11.77 5.41
CA ASN A 64 0.78 -12.90 6.05
C ASN A 64 1.34 -14.26 5.60
N LEU A 65 1.68 -14.40 4.33
CA LEU A 65 2.30 -15.63 3.80
C LEU A 65 3.69 -15.85 4.42
N LEU A 66 4.47 -14.79 4.58
CA LEU A 66 5.82 -14.87 5.16
C LEU A 66 5.81 -15.37 6.62
N ARG A 67 4.74 -15.13 7.40
CA ARG A 67 4.58 -15.65 8.77
C ARG A 67 4.55 -17.18 8.83
N VAL A 68 4.02 -17.81 7.78
CA VAL A 68 3.78 -19.27 7.74
C VAL A 68 4.66 -20.00 6.73
N TRP A 69 5.30 -19.25 5.86
CA TRP A 69 6.25 -19.76 4.85
C TRP A 69 7.42 -18.78 4.70
N PRO A 70 8.47 -18.91 5.54
CA PRO A 70 9.62 -18.00 5.53
C PRO A 70 10.60 -18.33 4.39
N ASP A 71 10.14 -18.14 3.16
CA ASP A 71 10.88 -18.38 1.93
C ASP A 71 11.74 -17.17 1.55
N GLU A 72 12.95 -17.39 1.02
CA GLU A 72 13.87 -16.30 0.69
C GLU A 72 13.42 -15.47 -0.52
N HIS A 73 12.76 -16.07 -1.51
CA HIS A 73 12.20 -15.33 -2.65
C HIS A 73 11.06 -14.42 -2.19
N LEU A 74 10.19 -14.92 -1.30
CA LEU A 74 9.12 -14.10 -0.70
C LEU A 74 9.68 -12.96 0.16
N LYS A 75 10.77 -13.19 0.91
CA LYS A 75 11.44 -12.12 1.68
C LYS A 75 11.99 -11.03 0.77
N VAL A 76 12.60 -11.39 -0.34
CA VAL A 76 13.11 -10.43 -1.33
C VAL A 76 11.96 -9.63 -1.93
N ALA A 77 10.87 -10.27 -2.35
CA ALA A 77 9.68 -9.61 -2.90
C ALA A 77 9.04 -8.65 -1.87
N GLN A 78 8.94 -9.05 -0.60
CA GLN A 78 8.46 -8.21 0.49
C GLN A 78 9.35 -6.98 0.71
N GLN A 79 10.67 -7.16 0.70
CA GLN A 79 11.63 -6.06 0.83
C GLN A 79 11.56 -5.09 -0.35
N GLU A 80 11.39 -5.60 -1.57
CA GLU A 80 11.20 -4.79 -2.78
C GLU A 80 9.92 -3.95 -2.67
N LEU A 81 8.79 -4.53 -2.22
CA LEU A 81 7.54 -3.80 -2.01
C LEU A 81 7.69 -2.66 -1.00
N ILE A 82 8.27 -2.92 0.17
CA ILE A 82 8.54 -1.87 1.16
C ILE A 82 9.40 -0.75 0.53
N THR A 83 10.42 -1.12 -0.24
CA THR A 83 11.31 -0.17 -0.91
C THR A 83 10.57 0.67 -1.97
N ILE A 84 9.63 0.07 -2.70
CA ILE A 84 8.76 0.76 -3.66
C ILE A 84 7.90 1.81 -2.95
N PHE A 85 7.30 1.46 -1.81
CA PHE A 85 6.55 2.44 -1.02
C PHE A 85 7.41 3.62 -0.60
N LEU A 86 8.60 3.37 -0.07
CA LEU A 86 9.50 4.43 0.41
C LEU A 86 10.04 5.34 -0.72
N ASN A 87 10.28 4.79 -1.92
CA ASN A 87 10.98 5.49 -2.98
C ASN A 87 10.07 6.07 -4.06
N HIS A 88 8.87 5.51 -4.27
CA HIS A 88 7.99 5.86 -5.38
C HIS A 88 6.59 6.28 -4.94
N ILE A 89 6.01 5.58 -3.97
CA ILE A 89 4.61 5.78 -3.57
C ILE A 89 4.49 6.89 -2.53
N LEU A 90 5.39 6.93 -1.54
CA LEU A 90 5.37 7.97 -0.51
C LEU A 90 5.85 9.32 -1.06
N ASN A 91 5.02 10.34 -0.96
CA ASN A 91 5.45 11.71 -1.21
C ASN A 91 6.35 12.19 -0.05
N ALA A 92 7.61 12.52 -0.38
CA ALA A 92 8.61 12.89 0.63
C ALA A 92 8.31 14.21 1.36
N GLU A 93 7.52 15.10 0.76
CA GLU A 93 7.19 16.43 1.31
C GLU A 93 5.93 16.40 2.15
N THR A 94 4.85 15.80 1.61
CA THR A 94 3.52 15.81 2.25
C THR A 94 3.28 14.62 3.16
N ARG A 95 4.03 13.53 2.98
CA ARG A 95 3.85 12.23 3.65
C ARG A 95 2.55 11.49 3.30
N HIS A 96 1.80 11.98 2.34
CA HIS A 96 0.69 11.24 1.72
C HIS A 96 1.21 10.25 0.68
N LEU A 97 0.40 9.27 0.35
CA LEU A 97 0.68 8.32 -0.71
C LEU A 97 0.21 8.86 -2.06
N GLU A 98 1.04 8.73 -3.08
CA GLU A 98 0.66 8.97 -4.46
C GLU A 98 -0.09 7.74 -4.99
N LEU A 99 -1.23 7.93 -5.68
CA LEU A 99 -2.14 6.81 -5.95
C LEU A 99 -1.90 6.10 -7.27
N PHE A 100 -1.59 6.82 -8.35
CA PHE A 100 -1.48 6.25 -9.70
C PHE A 100 -0.20 6.68 -10.41
N PHE A 101 0.36 5.75 -11.20
CA PHE A 101 1.64 5.93 -11.88
C PHE A 101 1.65 5.28 -13.26
N ASP A 102 2.43 5.86 -14.19
CA ASP A 102 2.81 5.12 -15.38
C ASP A 102 3.82 4.00 -15.04
N GLU A 103 4.26 3.24 -16.05
CA GLU A 103 5.20 2.13 -15.86
C GLU A 103 6.54 2.57 -15.26
N ARG A 104 6.92 3.85 -15.42
CA ARG A 104 8.20 4.43 -14.95
C ARG A 104 8.09 5.15 -13.61
N TRP A 105 6.98 4.98 -12.91
CA TRP A 105 6.69 5.63 -11.63
C TRP A 105 6.49 7.15 -11.71
N ASN A 106 6.17 7.71 -12.89
CA ASN A 106 5.73 9.09 -12.96
C ASN A 106 4.31 9.20 -12.42
N LYS A 107 4.11 10.09 -11.45
CA LYS A 107 2.80 10.38 -10.81
C LYS A 107 1.75 10.80 -11.84
N LYS A 108 0.54 10.28 -11.72
CA LYS A 108 -0.60 10.50 -12.63
C LYS A 108 -1.89 10.95 -11.93
N SER A 109 -1.88 11.18 -10.62
CA SER A 109 -3.06 11.62 -9.87
C SER A 109 -2.68 12.74 -8.89
N SER A 110 -3.65 13.59 -8.56
CA SER A 110 -3.57 14.60 -7.50
C SER A 110 -4.44 14.27 -6.29
N ILE A 111 -5.09 13.10 -6.31
CA ILE A 111 -5.96 12.64 -5.24
C ILE A 111 -5.09 12.21 -4.05
N ILE A 112 -5.50 12.60 -2.86
CA ILE A 112 -5.02 12.12 -1.56
C ILE A 112 -6.11 11.22 -1.00
N SER A 113 -5.78 9.99 -0.64
CA SER A 113 -6.72 9.08 0.02
C SER A 113 -6.31 8.89 1.47
N PHE A 114 -7.00 9.56 2.37
CA PHE A 114 -6.73 9.51 3.81
C PHE A 114 -6.94 8.10 4.38
N GLY A 115 -7.89 7.36 3.80
CA GLY A 115 -8.12 5.96 4.17
C GLY A 115 -6.92 5.08 3.87
N HIS A 116 -6.36 5.19 2.67
CA HIS A 116 -5.18 4.41 2.29
C HIS A 116 -3.90 4.88 3.00
N ASP A 117 -3.77 6.18 3.29
CA ASP A 117 -2.65 6.66 4.10
C ASP A 117 -2.64 5.98 5.46
N ILE A 118 -3.76 6.02 6.18
CA ILE A 118 -3.81 5.43 7.52
C ILE A 118 -3.69 3.90 7.48
N GLU A 119 -4.24 3.22 6.49
CA GLU A 119 -4.08 1.78 6.26
C GLU A 119 -2.62 1.42 6.00
N ALA A 120 -1.97 2.09 5.04
CA ALA A 120 -0.57 1.83 4.74
C ALA A 120 0.37 2.12 5.91
N SER A 121 0.04 3.07 6.78
CA SER A 121 0.86 3.44 7.93
C SER A 121 1.14 2.24 8.83
N TRP A 122 0.18 1.41 9.12
CA TRP A 122 0.37 0.23 9.97
C TRP A 122 0.81 -1.01 9.17
N LEU A 123 0.30 -1.20 7.94
CA LEU A 123 0.68 -2.34 7.09
C LEU A 123 2.17 -2.33 6.73
N LEU A 124 2.75 -1.17 6.41
CA LEU A 124 4.18 -1.03 6.13
C LEU A 124 5.04 -1.40 7.34
N TYR A 125 4.65 -0.94 8.52
CA TYR A 125 5.40 -1.25 9.74
C TYR A 125 5.29 -2.73 10.10
N GLU A 126 4.11 -3.31 10.00
CA GLU A 126 3.89 -4.73 10.19
C GLU A 126 4.71 -5.58 9.19
N ALA A 127 4.73 -5.18 7.92
CA ALA A 127 5.52 -5.82 6.88
C ALA A 127 7.02 -5.84 7.20
N ALA A 128 7.56 -4.70 7.67
CA ALA A 128 8.95 -4.60 8.09
C ALA A 128 9.25 -5.47 9.33
N GLN A 129 8.33 -5.54 10.28
CA GLN A 129 8.47 -6.40 11.48
C GLN A 129 8.49 -7.88 11.10
N VAL A 130 7.59 -8.32 10.20
CA VAL A 130 7.52 -9.71 9.76
C VAL A 130 8.72 -10.10 8.91
N LEU A 131 9.23 -9.18 8.07
CA LEU A 131 10.49 -9.36 7.34
C LEU A 131 11.67 -9.61 8.28
N GLY A 132 11.68 -8.97 9.45
CA GLY A 132 12.67 -9.19 10.51
C GLY A 132 14.03 -8.50 10.27
N ASP A 133 14.15 -7.64 9.26
CA ASP A 133 15.36 -6.82 9.05
C ASP A 133 15.33 -5.61 9.97
N SER A 134 16.24 -5.59 10.96
CA SER A 134 16.32 -4.52 11.96
C SER A 134 16.64 -3.13 11.38
N ARG A 135 17.29 -3.06 10.21
CA ARG A 135 17.55 -1.79 9.51
C ARG A 135 16.28 -1.30 8.84
N MET A 136 15.55 -2.19 8.17
CA MET A 136 14.27 -1.86 7.55
C MET A 136 13.25 -1.39 8.59
N ILE A 137 13.14 -2.07 9.73
CA ILE A 137 12.27 -1.67 10.84
C ILE A 137 12.59 -0.24 11.32
N LYS A 138 13.87 0.10 11.51
CA LYS A 138 14.31 1.43 11.94
C LYS A 138 13.98 2.53 10.92
N ILE A 139 13.95 2.21 9.63
CA ILE A 139 13.60 3.15 8.57
C ILE A 139 12.07 3.31 8.49
N VAL A 140 11.33 2.21 8.50
CA VAL A 140 9.88 2.21 8.27
C VAL A 140 9.10 2.75 9.46
N MET A 141 9.52 2.46 10.71
CA MET A 141 8.78 2.88 11.89
C MET A 141 8.51 4.40 11.95
N PRO A 142 9.50 5.30 11.83
CA PRO A 142 9.22 6.73 11.83
C PRO A 142 8.38 7.17 10.63
N VAL A 143 8.62 6.60 9.45
CA VAL A 143 7.83 6.88 8.24
C VAL A 143 6.37 6.49 8.43
N SER A 144 6.08 5.35 9.04
CA SER A 144 4.72 4.91 9.36
C SER A 144 3.98 5.91 10.25
N ILE A 145 4.67 6.45 11.26
CA ILE A 145 4.11 7.49 12.14
C ILE A 145 3.84 8.78 11.35
N GLU A 146 4.77 9.19 10.47
CA GLU A 146 4.61 10.38 9.64
C GLU A 146 3.42 10.25 8.67
N ILE A 147 3.21 9.09 8.06
CA ILE A 147 2.03 8.82 7.22
C ILE A 147 0.74 8.91 8.05
N ALA A 148 0.72 8.29 9.24
CA ALA A 148 -0.44 8.38 10.14
C ALA A 148 -0.74 9.83 10.56
N MET A 149 0.29 10.65 10.79
CA MET A 149 0.14 12.08 11.10
C MET A 149 -0.40 12.87 9.91
N ALA A 150 0.05 12.57 8.67
CA ALA A 150 -0.50 13.18 7.46
C ALA A 150 -1.98 12.82 7.28
N ALA A 151 -2.37 11.57 7.54
CA ALA A 151 -3.75 11.12 7.47
C ALA A 151 -4.71 11.89 8.41
N LEU A 152 -4.20 12.53 9.49
CA LEU A 152 -5.01 13.39 10.37
C LEU A 152 -5.69 14.57 9.62
N GLU A 153 -5.18 14.96 8.46
CA GLU A 153 -5.84 15.98 7.63
C GLU A 153 -7.25 15.57 7.19
N GLY A 154 -7.53 14.26 7.11
CA GLY A 154 -8.84 13.70 6.85
C GLY A 154 -9.74 13.58 8.07
N LEU A 155 -9.24 13.81 9.29
CA LEU A 155 -10.02 13.66 10.52
C LEU A 155 -10.90 14.90 10.73
N GLU A 156 -12.19 14.68 10.93
CA GLU A 156 -13.18 15.72 11.19
C GLU A 156 -13.43 15.90 12.70
N SER A 157 -14.04 17.02 13.06
CA SER A 157 -14.29 17.41 14.45
C SER A 157 -15.21 16.44 15.22
N ASP A 158 -15.99 15.64 14.51
CA ASP A 158 -16.85 14.60 15.10
C ASP A 158 -16.10 13.26 15.32
N GLY A 159 -14.81 13.21 14.98
CA GLY A 159 -13.96 12.02 15.10
C GLY A 159 -14.05 11.06 13.92
N SER A 160 -14.81 11.38 12.88
CA SER A 160 -14.87 10.59 11.65
C SER A 160 -13.74 10.96 10.68
N MET A 161 -13.33 10.02 9.83
CA MET A 161 -12.37 10.22 8.76
C MET A 161 -13.10 10.38 7.43
N VAL A 162 -12.82 11.46 6.68
CA VAL A 162 -13.29 11.61 5.29
C VAL A 162 -12.48 10.70 4.35
N TYR A 163 -13.07 10.40 3.18
CA TYR A 163 -12.50 9.42 2.27
C TYR A 163 -11.27 9.95 1.56
N GLU A 164 -11.42 11.03 0.79
CA GLU A 164 -10.39 11.54 -0.12
C GLU A 164 -10.39 13.08 -0.18
N SER A 165 -9.35 13.63 -0.77
CA SER A 165 -9.25 15.03 -1.15
C SER A 165 -8.59 15.17 -2.51
N GLU A 166 -9.13 16.07 -3.36
CA GLU A 166 -8.51 16.45 -4.61
C GLU A 166 -8.49 17.98 -4.75
N PHE A 167 -7.32 18.55 -5.04
CA PHE A 167 -7.11 20.01 -5.11
C PHE A 167 -7.67 20.77 -3.90
N GLY A 168 -7.55 20.20 -2.69
CA GLY A 168 -8.03 20.78 -1.45
C GLY A 168 -9.56 20.66 -1.23
N ARG A 169 -10.28 19.96 -2.09
CA ARG A 169 -11.69 19.64 -1.91
C ARG A 169 -11.83 18.25 -1.34
N LYS A 170 -12.35 18.15 -0.11
CA LYS A 170 -12.60 16.87 0.55
C LYS A 170 -13.85 16.19 -0.03
N ASP A 171 -13.74 14.89 -0.33
CA ASP A 171 -14.91 14.02 -0.47
C ASP A 171 -15.39 13.67 0.94
N MET A 172 -16.58 14.16 1.29
CA MET A 172 -17.14 14.04 2.63
C MET A 172 -17.80 12.68 2.90
N ASP A 173 -17.67 11.71 2.01
CA ASP A 173 -18.15 10.36 2.23
C ASP A 173 -17.42 9.69 3.41
N ARG A 174 -18.16 8.87 4.17
CA ARG A 174 -17.67 8.14 5.35
C ARG A 174 -17.69 6.64 5.05
N HIS A 175 -16.68 6.17 4.33
CA HIS A 175 -16.56 4.75 4.05
C HIS A 175 -16.27 3.99 5.35
N TRP A 176 -16.95 2.88 5.57
CA TRP A 176 -16.84 2.09 6.80
C TRP A 176 -15.42 1.55 7.03
N TRP A 177 -14.75 1.13 5.95
CA TRP A 177 -13.40 0.60 6.04
C TRP A 177 -12.39 1.68 6.46
N VAL A 178 -12.54 2.92 5.97
CA VAL A 178 -11.70 4.05 6.37
C VAL A 178 -11.78 4.30 7.88
N GLN A 179 -12.99 4.18 8.47
CA GLN A 179 -13.16 4.31 9.92
C GLN A 179 -12.47 3.17 10.67
N ALA A 180 -12.58 1.94 10.17
CA ALA A 180 -11.92 0.77 10.76
C ALA A 180 -10.40 0.88 10.70
N GLU A 181 -9.85 1.23 9.53
CA GLU A 181 -8.41 1.45 9.33
C GLU A 181 -7.86 2.59 10.20
N SER A 182 -8.65 3.65 10.39
CA SER A 182 -8.27 4.77 11.27
C SER A 182 -8.07 4.31 12.73
N ILE A 183 -8.92 3.42 13.23
CA ILE A 183 -8.77 2.86 14.58
C ILE A 183 -7.45 2.07 14.68
N VAL A 184 -7.18 1.22 13.70
CA VAL A 184 -5.98 0.37 13.70
C VAL A 184 -4.72 1.22 13.53
N GLY A 185 -4.66 2.06 12.49
CA GLY A 185 -3.49 2.84 12.15
C GLY A 185 -3.10 3.85 13.23
N PHE A 186 -4.06 4.61 13.77
CA PHE A 186 -3.76 5.53 14.88
C PHE A 186 -3.36 4.81 16.17
N MET A 187 -3.91 3.61 16.44
CA MET A 187 -3.47 2.78 17.57
C MET A 187 -2.03 2.31 17.38
N TYR A 188 -1.63 1.92 16.18
CA TYR A 188 -0.25 1.55 15.86
C TYR A 188 0.69 2.75 16.01
N ALA A 189 0.33 3.90 15.45
CA ALA A 189 1.11 5.13 15.55
C ALA A 189 1.29 5.55 17.02
N TYR A 190 0.23 5.54 17.82
CA TYR A 190 0.27 5.85 19.24
C TYR A 190 1.20 4.91 20.03
N LYS A 191 1.12 3.60 19.78
CA LYS A 191 1.96 2.60 20.47
C LYS A 191 3.44 2.71 20.14
N ASN A 192 3.78 3.21 18.97
CA ASN A 192 5.14 3.29 18.45
C ASN A 192 5.72 4.71 18.51
N SER A 193 4.90 5.73 18.82
CA SER A 193 5.39 7.06 19.14
C SER A 193 5.94 7.06 20.57
N GLU A 194 7.14 7.61 20.76
CA GLU A 194 7.70 7.85 22.09
C GLU A 194 6.94 8.99 22.76
N ASN A 195 5.85 8.70 23.46
CA ASN A 195 5.14 9.62 24.35
C ASN A 195 5.03 9.05 25.75
#